data_22ee36f224a9afa568df59a7eb8468ed
#
_entry.id   22ee36f224a9afa568df59a7eb8468ed
#
_cell.length_a   1.000
_cell.length_b   1.000
_cell.length_c   1.000
_cell.angle_alpha   90.00
_cell.angle_beta   90.00
_cell.angle_gamma   90.00
#
_symmetry.space_group_name_H-M   'P 1'
#
loop_
_entity.id
_entity.type
_entity.pdbx_description
1 polymer ?
#
loop_
_entity_poly.entity_id
_entity_poly.type
_entity_poly.pdbx_seq_one_letter_code
_entity_poly.pdbx_strand_id
1 'polypeptide(L)'
;KGLLHKIQTSNFGMLMFGLYYFTLWLDLSTVSHSFPKAVVLIKLLRYLCYLYFIFIIFSRLIKLDIGEYINKIKSFDSKQWILFGLSLVAVISIVINFVLTKNKTLIFLLLALCYAACFDFDSMVDSVTNMQFLVMILFITLCSFGILYDYVNMRVDGTARHSLGFGYPTYL
;
A
#
# COMPACT_ATOMS: atom_id res chain seq x y z
N LYS A 1 -4.49 26.25 -10.26
CA LYS A 1 -5.06 25.79 -8.97
C LYS A 1 -6.18 24.72 -9.15
N GLY A 2 -7.03 24.79 -10.21
CA GLY A 2 -8.20 23.90 -10.33
C GLY A 2 -7.94 22.41 -10.56
N LEU A 3 -6.95 22.04 -11.39
CA LEU A 3 -6.72 20.64 -11.76
C LEU A 3 -5.99 19.85 -10.65
N LEU A 4 -5.07 20.49 -9.93
CA LEU A 4 -4.34 19.90 -8.81
C LEU A 4 -5.26 19.63 -7.62
N HIS A 5 -6.18 20.57 -7.35
CA HIS A 5 -7.22 20.38 -6.32
C HIS A 5 -8.18 19.23 -6.69
N LYS A 6 -8.53 19.10 -7.98
CA LYS A 6 -9.41 18.04 -8.49
C LYS A 6 -8.76 16.65 -8.41
N ILE A 7 -7.43 16.54 -8.58
CA ILE A 7 -6.69 15.27 -8.43
C ILE A 7 -6.54 14.93 -6.95
N GLN A 8 -6.41 15.93 -6.09
CA GLN A 8 -6.25 15.76 -4.64
C GLN A 8 -7.51 15.19 -3.95
N THR A 9 -8.68 15.44 -4.53
CA THR A 9 -9.99 14.93 -4.07
C THR A 9 -10.57 13.87 -4.99
N SER A 10 -9.75 13.28 -5.88
CA SER A 10 -10.24 12.29 -6.84
C SER A 10 -10.58 10.98 -6.14
N ASN A 11 -11.88 10.70 -6.02
CA ASN A 11 -12.39 9.41 -5.55
C ASN A 11 -11.76 8.23 -6.29
N PHE A 12 -11.39 8.42 -7.57
CA PHE A 12 -10.71 7.40 -8.36
C PHE A 12 -9.28 7.14 -7.87
N GLY A 13 -8.54 8.17 -7.45
CA GLY A 13 -7.21 7.99 -6.85
C GLY A 13 -7.27 7.19 -5.55
N MET A 14 -8.24 7.48 -4.69
CA MET A 14 -8.48 6.74 -3.45
C MET A 14 -8.88 5.29 -3.74
N LEU A 15 -9.75 5.07 -4.72
CA LEU A 15 -10.13 3.74 -5.17
C LEU A 15 -8.91 2.92 -5.65
N MET A 16 -8.03 3.51 -6.45
CA MET A 16 -6.82 2.82 -6.95
C MET A 16 -5.85 2.46 -5.82
N PHE A 17 -5.74 3.30 -4.79
CA PHE A 17 -4.95 2.98 -3.60
C PHE A 17 -5.60 1.87 -2.77
N GLY A 18 -6.90 1.95 -2.55
CA GLY A 18 -7.66 0.89 -1.88
C GLY A 18 -7.54 -0.45 -2.62
N LEU A 19 -7.63 -0.43 -3.96
CA LEU A 19 -7.46 -1.61 -4.80
C LEU A 19 -6.04 -2.20 -4.68
N TYR A 20 -5.01 -1.36 -4.68
CA TYR A 20 -3.63 -1.78 -4.41
C TYR A 20 -3.52 -2.45 -3.03
N TYR A 21 -4.05 -1.82 -2.00
CA TYR A 21 -4.07 -2.35 -0.64
C TYR A 21 -4.81 -3.70 -0.56
N PHE A 22 -5.96 -3.81 -1.24
CA PHE A 22 -6.69 -5.07 -1.37
C PHE A 22 -5.84 -6.18 -2.00
N THR A 23 -5.06 -5.87 -3.05
CA THR A 23 -4.17 -6.89 -3.67
C THR A 23 -3.05 -7.34 -2.73
N LEU A 24 -2.59 -6.50 -1.80
CA LEU A 24 -1.62 -6.92 -0.78
C LEU A 24 -2.25 -7.93 0.19
N TRP A 25 -3.47 -7.68 0.64
CA TRP A 25 -4.18 -8.61 1.51
C TRP A 25 -4.47 -9.95 0.82
N LEU A 26 -4.80 -9.94 -0.47
CA LEU A 26 -4.98 -11.17 -1.24
C LEU A 26 -3.70 -12.01 -1.29
N ASP A 27 -2.52 -11.39 -1.37
CA ASP A 27 -1.25 -12.12 -1.30
C ASP A 27 -0.97 -12.71 0.10
N LEU A 28 -1.41 -12.01 1.14
CA LEU A 28 -1.26 -12.46 2.53
C LEU A 28 -2.34 -13.47 2.96
N SER A 29 -3.30 -13.73 2.10
CA SER A 29 -4.43 -14.61 2.37
C SER A 29 -4.21 -16.04 1.83
N THR A 30 -5.12 -16.95 2.17
CA THR A 30 -5.15 -18.31 1.63
C THR A 30 -5.73 -18.40 0.21
N VAL A 31 -6.05 -17.27 -0.43
CA VAL A 31 -6.53 -17.21 -1.82
C VAL A 31 -5.53 -17.86 -2.78
N SER A 32 -4.24 -17.65 -2.56
CA SER A 32 -3.19 -18.28 -3.39
C SER A 32 -3.20 -19.80 -3.33
N HIS A 33 -3.59 -20.36 -2.18
CA HIS A 33 -3.72 -21.79 -1.98
C HIS A 33 -5.03 -22.33 -2.58
N SER A 34 -6.15 -21.64 -2.33
CA SER A 34 -7.48 -22.04 -2.81
C SER A 34 -7.64 -21.82 -4.33
N PHE A 35 -7.04 -20.78 -4.86
CA PHE A 35 -7.17 -20.37 -6.26
C PHE A 35 -5.82 -20.00 -6.91
N PRO A 36 -4.95 -20.96 -7.26
CA PRO A 36 -3.63 -20.66 -7.80
C PRO A 36 -3.65 -19.80 -9.07
N LYS A 37 -4.68 -19.95 -9.91
CA LYS A 37 -4.85 -19.14 -11.13
C LYS A 37 -5.16 -17.67 -10.84
N ALA A 38 -5.79 -17.37 -9.70
CA ALA A 38 -6.11 -15.99 -9.31
C ALA A 38 -4.84 -15.18 -8.98
N VAL A 39 -3.75 -15.83 -8.57
CA VAL A 39 -2.47 -15.17 -8.25
C VAL A 39 -1.94 -14.36 -9.43
N VAL A 40 -2.08 -14.87 -10.65
CA VAL A 40 -1.64 -14.15 -11.85
C VAL A 40 -2.47 -12.89 -12.06
N LEU A 41 -3.79 -12.98 -11.87
CA LEU A 41 -4.71 -11.84 -12.00
C LEU A 41 -4.43 -10.79 -10.92
N ILE A 42 -4.19 -11.21 -9.68
CA ILE A 42 -3.84 -10.33 -8.55
C ILE A 42 -2.55 -9.56 -8.86
N LYS A 43 -1.51 -10.25 -9.35
CA LYS A 43 -0.25 -9.61 -9.75
C LYS A 43 -0.45 -8.62 -10.90
N LEU A 44 -1.22 -8.98 -11.93
CA LEU A 44 -1.55 -8.09 -13.05
C LEU A 44 -2.24 -6.82 -12.55
N LEU A 45 -3.25 -6.97 -11.71
CA LEU A 45 -4.00 -5.86 -11.13
C LEU A 45 -3.08 -4.93 -10.33
N ARG A 46 -2.15 -5.49 -9.56
CA ARG A 46 -1.16 -4.73 -8.80
C ARG A 46 -0.21 -3.95 -9.72
N TYR A 47 0.26 -4.54 -10.83
CA TYR A 47 1.07 -3.82 -11.80
C TYR A 47 0.32 -2.67 -12.46
N LEU A 48 -0.98 -2.82 -12.73
CA LEU A 48 -1.82 -1.72 -13.21
C LEU A 48 -1.90 -0.57 -12.19
N CYS A 49 -2.03 -0.89 -10.89
CA CYS A 49 -1.98 0.12 -9.84
C CYS A 49 -0.62 0.85 -9.82
N TYR A 50 0.50 0.13 -9.96
CA TYR A 50 1.82 0.77 -10.01
C TYR A 50 2.00 1.68 -11.22
N LEU A 51 1.53 1.28 -12.40
CA LEU A 51 1.56 2.13 -13.58
C LEU A 51 0.76 3.42 -13.37
N TYR A 52 -0.41 3.30 -12.76
CA TYR A 52 -1.22 4.46 -12.40
C TYR A 52 -0.53 5.36 -11.37
N PHE A 53 0.13 4.79 -10.34
CA PHE A 53 0.89 5.55 -9.35
C PHE A 53 2.03 6.35 -10.00
N ILE A 54 2.81 5.70 -10.87
CA ILE A 54 3.89 6.34 -11.62
C ILE A 54 3.33 7.49 -12.46
N PHE A 55 2.22 7.29 -13.16
CA PHE A 55 1.59 8.33 -13.96
C PHE A 55 1.18 9.56 -13.13
N ILE A 56 0.56 9.35 -11.97
CA ILE A 56 0.15 10.46 -11.09
C ILE A 56 1.36 11.19 -10.52
N ILE A 57 2.36 10.46 -10.00
CA ILE A 57 3.58 11.04 -9.45
C ILE A 57 4.28 11.86 -10.53
N PHE A 58 4.46 11.33 -11.74
CA PHE A 58 5.11 12.01 -12.84
C PHE A 58 4.33 13.26 -13.28
N SER A 59 3.00 13.15 -13.36
CA SER A 59 2.13 14.31 -13.66
C SER A 59 2.25 15.42 -12.62
N ARG A 60 2.53 15.06 -11.37
CA ARG A 60 2.80 16.03 -10.30
C ARG A 60 4.18 16.66 -10.43
N LEU A 61 5.20 15.85 -10.70
CA LEU A 61 6.57 16.31 -10.85
C LEU A 61 6.73 17.31 -11.99
N ILE A 62 6.07 17.09 -13.12
CA ILE A 62 6.10 18.04 -14.27
C ILE A 62 5.50 19.41 -13.91
N LYS A 63 4.53 19.43 -13.00
CA LYS A 63 3.83 20.67 -12.58
C LYS A 63 4.47 21.35 -11.38
N LEU A 64 5.54 20.78 -10.84
CA LEU A 64 6.28 21.35 -9.72
C LEU A 64 7.01 22.62 -10.16
N ASP A 65 6.69 23.74 -9.51
CA ASP A 65 7.51 24.93 -9.58
C ASP A 65 8.72 24.76 -8.65
N ILE A 66 9.87 24.45 -9.27
CA ILE A 66 11.13 24.21 -8.56
C ILE A 66 11.51 25.42 -7.70
N GLY A 67 11.20 26.65 -8.17
CA GLY A 67 11.48 27.88 -7.44
C GLY A 67 10.69 28.00 -6.14
N GLU A 68 9.40 27.68 -6.18
CA GLU A 68 8.53 27.63 -4.99
C GLU A 68 9.02 26.58 -3.98
N TYR A 69 9.44 25.41 -4.47
CA TYR A 69 9.97 24.33 -3.62
C TYR A 69 11.29 24.70 -2.94
N ILE A 70 12.22 25.29 -3.65
CA ILE A 70 13.50 25.77 -3.09
C ILE A 70 13.24 26.83 -2.01
N ASN A 71 12.33 27.76 -2.24
CA ASN A 71 11.97 28.78 -1.26
C ASN A 71 11.31 28.15 -0.02
N LYS A 72 10.48 27.15 -0.19
CA LYS A 72 9.86 26.40 0.92
C LYS A 72 10.91 25.64 1.74
N ILE A 73 11.88 24.99 1.10
CA ILE A 73 12.98 24.31 1.80
C ILE A 73 13.84 25.30 2.60
N LYS A 74 14.10 26.49 2.05
CA LYS A 74 14.85 27.53 2.75
C LYS A 74 14.12 28.06 3.99
N SER A 75 12.80 27.96 4.03
CA SER A 75 11.97 28.38 5.18
C SER A 75 11.76 27.28 6.23
N PHE A 76 12.39 26.13 6.09
CA PHE A 76 12.26 25.01 7.03
C PHE A 76 12.78 25.42 8.42
N ASP A 77 12.00 25.05 9.44
CA ASP A 77 12.45 25.07 10.82
C ASP A 77 13.36 23.86 11.14
N SER A 78 13.97 23.87 12.34
CA SER A 78 14.88 22.78 12.74
C SER A 78 14.22 21.40 12.74
N LYS A 79 12.93 21.30 13.07
CA LYS A 79 12.18 20.02 13.06
C LYS A 79 11.95 19.54 11.65
N GLN A 80 11.61 20.43 10.74
CA GLN A 80 11.39 20.12 9.32
C GLN A 80 12.69 19.66 8.66
N TRP A 81 13.84 20.27 9.00
CA TRP A 81 15.15 19.82 8.53
C TRP A 81 15.50 18.43 9.01
N ILE A 82 15.21 18.09 10.29
CA ILE A 82 15.43 16.73 10.83
C ILE A 82 14.56 15.72 10.07
N LEU A 83 13.25 16.01 9.89
CA LEU A 83 12.35 15.12 9.16
C LEU A 83 12.77 14.95 7.69
N PHE A 84 13.20 16.01 7.03
CA PHE A 84 13.73 15.95 5.67
C PHE A 84 14.98 15.06 5.59
N GLY A 85 15.92 15.24 6.51
CA GLY A 85 17.12 14.43 6.61
C GLY A 85 16.81 12.94 6.83
N LEU A 86 15.91 12.63 7.77
CA LEU A 86 15.46 11.25 8.02
C LEU A 86 14.79 10.63 6.79
N SER A 87 13.97 11.39 6.07
CA SER A 87 13.32 10.94 4.83
C SER A 87 14.36 10.61 3.75
N LEU A 88 15.39 11.47 3.60
CA LEU A 88 16.47 11.25 2.65
C LEU A 88 17.27 9.98 2.97
N VAL A 89 17.61 9.77 4.26
CA VAL A 89 18.30 8.57 4.73
C VAL A 89 17.46 7.31 4.45
N ALA A 90 16.14 7.37 4.70
CA ALA A 90 15.25 6.26 4.42
C ALA A 90 15.22 5.90 2.93
N VAL A 91 15.11 6.90 2.04
CA VAL A 91 15.13 6.68 0.58
C VAL A 91 16.46 6.07 0.13
N ILE A 92 17.59 6.63 0.60
CA ILE A 92 18.92 6.10 0.29
C ILE A 92 19.05 4.64 0.75
N SER A 93 18.61 4.33 1.98
CA SER A 93 18.63 2.97 2.53
C SER A 93 17.80 1.99 1.68
N ILE A 94 16.63 2.41 1.19
CA ILE A 94 15.79 1.59 0.30
C ILE A 94 16.52 1.31 -1.02
N VAL A 95 17.15 2.33 -1.61
CA VAL A 95 17.91 2.17 -2.86
C VAL A 95 19.10 1.24 -2.67
N ILE A 96 19.87 1.44 -1.60
CA ILE A 96 21.03 0.56 -1.27
C ILE A 96 20.55 -0.88 -1.08
N ASN A 97 19.47 -1.09 -0.31
CA ASN A 97 18.92 -2.43 -0.09
C ASN A 97 18.52 -3.08 -1.43
N PHE A 98 17.86 -2.34 -2.32
CA PHE A 98 17.52 -2.85 -3.64
C PHE A 98 18.74 -3.25 -4.46
N VAL A 99 19.79 -2.42 -4.47
CA VAL A 99 21.03 -2.71 -5.21
C VAL A 99 21.71 -3.99 -4.69
N LEU A 100 21.76 -4.15 -3.37
CA LEU A 100 22.40 -5.27 -2.71
C LEU A 100 21.59 -6.58 -2.80
N THR A 101 20.28 -6.51 -2.51
CA THR A 101 19.45 -7.71 -2.35
C THR A 101 18.61 -8.03 -3.59
N LYS A 102 18.51 -7.09 -4.56
CA LYS A 102 17.58 -7.16 -5.70
C LYS A 102 16.11 -7.32 -5.29
N ASN A 103 15.80 -7.06 -4.02
CA ASN A 103 14.43 -7.15 -3.50
C ASN A 103 13.63 -5.90 -3.91
N LYS A 104 12.64 -6.11 -4.75
CA LYS A 104 11.80 -5.04 -5.32
C LYS A 104 10.73 -4.54 -4.34
N THR A 105 10.45 -5.26 -3.28
CA THR A 105 9.32 -4.97 -2.37
C THR A 105 9.39 -3.57 -1.77
N LEU A 106 10.58 -3.16 -1.29
CA LEU A 106 10.76 -1.84 -0.68
C LEU A 106 10.64 -0.70 -1.70
N ILE A 107 11.05 -0.90 -2.95
CA ILE A 107 10.84 0.10 -4.02
C ILE A 107 9.35 0.28 -4.32
N PHE A 108 8.59 -0.79 -4.41
CA PHE A 108 7.15 -0.72 -4.62
C PHE A 108 6.43 -0.08 -3.43
N LEU A 109 6.89 -0.34 -2.21
CA LEU A 109 6.40 0.35 -1.02
C LEU A 109 6.70 1.86 -1.08
N LEU A 110 7.91 2.25 -1.44
CA LEU A 110 8.27 3.66 -1.62
C LEU A 110 7.39 4.33 -2.68
N LEU A 111 7.15 3.67 -3.81
CA LEU A 111 6.26 4.16 -4.86
C LEU A 111 4.84 4.40 -4.32
N ALA A 112 4.31 3.46 -3.54
CA ALA A 112 2.99 3.61 -2.93
C ALA A 112 2.95 4.75 -1.90
N LEU A 113 4.01 4.95 -1.11
CA LEU A 113 4.14 6.06 -0.17
C LEU A 113 4.23 7.42 -0.90
N CYS A 114 5.02 7.51 -1.97
CA CYS A 114 5.10 8.72 -2.80
C CYS A 114 3.74 9.04 -3.45
N TYR A 115 2.99 8.01 -3.86
CA TYR A 115 1.65 8.18 -4.38
C TYR A 115 0.69 8.66 -3.28
N ALA A 116 0.73 8.04 -2.10
CA ALA A 116 -0.08 8.45 -0.96
C ALA A 116 0.16 9.91 -0.56
N ALA A 117 1.42 10.37 -0.59
CA ALA A 117 1.79 11.76 -0.33
C ALA A 117 1.20 12.77 -1.35
N CYS A 118 0.66 12.30 -2.47
CA CYS A 118 -0.06 13.14 -3.43
C CYS A 118 -1.50 13.45 -3.02
N PHE A 119 -2.02 12.83 -1.97
CA PHE A 119 -3.40 12.97 -1.51
C PHE A 119 -3.47 13.53 -0.09
N ASP A 120 -4.68 13.86 0.35
CA ASP A 120 -4.94 14.22 1.72
C ASP A 120 -4.77 13.01 2.64
N PHE A 121 -4.04 13.19 3.75
CA PHE A 121 -3.67 12.11 4.66
C PHE A 121 -4.90 11.45 5.29
N ASP A 122 -5.85 12.25 5.79
CA ASP A 122 -7.04 11.74 6.49
C ASP A 122 -7.90 10.90 5.54
N SER A 123 -8.12 11.40 4.31
CA SER A 123 -8.84 10.67 3.28
C SER A 123 -8.16 9.35 2.88
N MET A 124 -6.82 9.30 2.89
CA MET A 124 -6.08 8.07 2.62
C MET A 124 -6.20 7.07 3.76
N VAL A 125 -6.11 7.53 5.01
CA VAL A 125 -6.30 6.68 6.20
C VAL A 125 -7.71 6.09 6.21
N ASP A 126 -8.74 6.89 5.95
CA ASP A 126 -10.13 6.43 5.86
C ASP A 126 -10.32 5.39 4.76
N SER A 127 -9.73 5.61 3.58
CA SER A 127 -9.79 4.66 2.47
C SER A 127 -9.15 3.32 2.82
N VAL A 128 -7.96 3.34 3.46
CA VAL A 128 -7.27 2.12 3.90
C VAL A 128 -8.08 1.40 4.98
N THR A 129 -8.59 2.12 5.96
CA THR A 129 -9.38 1.57 7.07
C THR A 129 -10.66 0.90 6.55
N ASN A 130 -11.41 1.59 5.69
CA ASN A 130 -12.62 1.04 5.07
C ASN A 130 -12.32 -0.22 4.24
N MET A 131 -11.22 -0.20 3.47
CA MET A 131 -10.81 -1.36 2.68
C MET A 131 -10.39 -2.52 3.59
N GLN A 132 -9.72 -2.26 4.71
CA GLN A 132 -9.32 -3.29 5.67
C GLN A 132 -10.55 -3.97 6.29
N PHE A 133 -11.55 -3.21 6.71
CA PHE A 133 -12.82 -3.77 7.20
C PHE A 133 -13.52 -4.63 6.16
N LEU A 134 -13.59 -4.14 4.92
CA LEU A 134 -14.19 -4.88 3.82
C LEU A 134 -13.48 -6.21 3.57
N VAL A 135 -12.14 -6.19 3.53
CA VAL A 135 -11.30 -7.39 3.35
C VAL A 135 -11.52 -8.38 4.49
N MET A 136 -11.53 -7.91 5.73
CA MET A 136 -11.76 -8.77 6.90
C MET A 136 -13.11 -9.45 6.83
N ILE A 137 -14.19 -8.71 6.59
CA ILE A 137 -15.56 -9.26 6.46
C ILE A 137 -15.61 -10.26 5.31
N LEU A 138 -15.05 -9.91 4.15
CA LEU A 138 -15.04 -10.77 2.97
C LEU A 138 -14.31 -12.10 3.26
N PHE A 139 -13.13 -12.06 3.85
CA PHE A 139 -12.34 -13.27 4.11
C PHE A 139 -12.98 -14.17 5.16
N ILE A 140 -13.48 -13.61 6.25
CA ILE A 140 -14.20 -14.36 7.27
C ILE A 140 -15.44 -15.03 6.66
N THR A 141 -16.18 -14.30 5.83
CA THR A 141 -17.38 -14.83 5.16
C THR A 141 -17.02 -15.96 4.19
N LEU A 142 -16.03 -15.76 3.31
CA LEU A 142 -15.62 -16.79 2.35
C LEU A 142 -15.02 -18.02 3.04
N CYS A 143 -14.33 -17.84 4.16
CA CYS A 143 -13.81 -18.92 4.96
C CYS A 143 -14.96 -19.71 5.65
N SER A 144 -15.95 -19.01 6.19
CA SER A 144 -17.13 -19.63 6.82
C SER A 144 -17.96 -20.45 5.83
N PHE A 145 -17.96 -20.09 4.54
CA PHE A 145 -18.57 -20.89 3.47
C PHE A 145 -17.66 -22.00 2.92
N GLY A 146 -16.46 -22.18 3.48
CA GLY A 146 -15.50 -23.18 3.01
C GLY A 146 -14.89 -22.90 1.63
N ILE A 147 -15.04 -21.66 1.11
CA ILE A 147 -14.47 -21.23 -0.18
C ILE A 147 -12.98 -20.96 -0.04
N LEU A 148 -12.57 -20.35 1.07
CA LEU A 148 -11.16 -20.14 1.40
C LEU A 148 -10.72 -21.18 2.42
N TYR A 149 -9.46 -21.61 2.29
CA TYR A 149 -8.85 -22.53 3.22
C TYR A 149 -8.59 -21.87 4.58
N ASP A 150 -9.09 -22.51 5.64
CA ASP A 150 -8.81 -22.09 7.01
C ASP A 150 -7.58 -22.83 7.54
N TYR A 151 -6.50 -22.12 7.73
CA TYR A 151 -5.28 -22.69 8.31
C TYR A 151 -5.44 -22.77 9.83
N VAL A 152 -5.44 -23.97 10.35
CA VAL A 152 -5.55 -24.22 11.80
C VAL A 152 -4.17 -24.49 12.37
N ASN A 153 -3.70 -23.63 13.27
CA ASN A 153 -2.46 -23.82 14.00
C ASN A 153 -2.76 -24.16 15.47
N MET A 154 -2.24 -25.31 15.93
CA MET A 154 -2.39 -25.71 17.32
C MET A 154 -1.32 -25.05 18.18
N ARG A 155 -1.75 -24.40 19.26
CA ARG A 155 -0.84 -23.86 20.27
C ARG A 155 -0.31 -24.97 21.19
N VAL A 156 0.76 -24.65 21.91
CA VAL A 156 1.36 -25.55 22.92
C VAL A 156 0.35 -25.93 24.01
N ASP A 157 -0.59 -25.05 24.32
CA ASP A 157 -1.68 -25.28 25.27
C ASP A 157 -2.83 -26.13 24.72
N GLY A 158 -2.74 -26.61 23.47
CA GLY A 158 -3.76 -27.43 22.82
C GLY A 158 -4.91 -26.63 22.21
N THR A 159 -4.91 -25.29 22.30
CA THR A 159 -5.96 -24.48 21.69
C THR A 159 -5.74 -24.34 20.18
N ALA A 160 -6.81 -24.47 19.40
CA ALA A 160 -6.79 -24.23 17.96
C ALA A 160 -6.86 -22.76 17.63
N ARG A 161 -6.00 -22.30 16.72
CA ARG A 161 -5.99 -20.94 16.19
C ARG A 161 -6.34 -20.98 14.71
N HIS A 162 -7.48 -20.42 14.36
CA HIS A 162 -7.98 -20.35 12.99
C HIS A 162 -7.43 -19.13 12.28
N SER A 163 -7.05 -19.28 11.00
CA SER A 163 -6.58 -18.19 10.17
C SER A 163 -7.70 -17.36 9.54
N LEU A 164 -8.90 -17.92 9.48
CA LEU A 164 -10.11 -17.30 8.90
C LEU A 164 -9.86 -16.74 7.47
N GLY A 165 -9.11 -17.49 6.65
CA GLY A 165 -8.79 -17.11 5.29
C GLY A 165 -7.52 -16.23 5.15
N PHE A 166 -6.89 -15.79 6.25
CA PHE A 166 -5.58 -15.15 6.21
C PHE A 166 -4.45 -16.17 6.14
N GLY A 167 -3.30 -15.82 5.58
CA GLY A 167 -2.18 -16.75 5.39
C GLY A 167 -1.60 -17.29 6.70
N TYR A 168 -1.67 -16.46 7.78
CA TYR A 168 -1.26 -16.86 9.12
C TYR A 168 -2.25 -16.36 10.18
N PRO A 169 -2.48 -17.15 11.27
CA PRO A 169 -3.38 -16.75 12.34
C PRO A 169 -2.97 -15.47 13.10
N THR A 170 -1.76 -14.98 12.88
CA THR A 170 -1.23 -13.76 13.51
C THR A 170 -1.62 -12.47 12.82
N TYR A 171 -2.26 -12.54 11.66
CA TYR A 171 -2.71 -11.36 10.89
C TYR A 171 -4.09 -10.84 11.29
N LEU A 172 -4.75 -11.48 12.24
CA LEU A 172 -6.05 -11.08 12.80
C LEU A 172 -5.91 -10.16 14.01
#